data_30d65eb2281161b963d26a83a912fcbf
#
_entry.id   30d65eb2281161b963d26a83a912fcbf
#
_cell.length_a   1.000
_cell.length_b   1.000
_cell.length_c   1.000
_cell.angle_alpha   90.00
_cell.angle_beta   90.00
_cell.angle_gamma   90.00
#
_symmetry.space_group_name_H-M   'P 1'
#
loop_
_entity.id
_entity.type
_entity.pdbx_description
1 polymer ?
#
loop_
_entity_poly.entity_id
_entity_poly.type
_entity_poly.pdbx_seq_one_letter_code
_entity_poly.pdbx_strand_id
1 'polypeptide(L)'
;MKKQWFLCLAASLALTSYADQVETKSNENNSTPFPQYLHEDIKIPAASADEPLLKTFSLKKAGDYLENGAIAWTRKRKCVSCHTTGTYMQVRPLLSEVLGKPSTEIRNLFVEQLERFQSMDANESREGANPAQVVYIAAGLAEWDRQITGKLSPPTKQALNLMLRLQEDNGTWGSETTWPPLESSEFQEATVAAMAVTTAPGWLENLKDEDLRQGVTRLRGYLRETTPPHNYGRVVLLWAATRMPDLIPKSRKKKIVSMIKK
;
A
#
# COMPACT_ATOMS: atom_id res chain seq x y z
N MET A 1 57.99 4.43 37.49
CA MET A 1 58.80 3.74 36.45
C MET A 1 57.99 2.59 35.91
N LYS A 2 58.05 2.36 34.60
CA LYS A 2 57.40 1.40 33.73
C LYS A 2 56.00 1.77 33.22
N LYS A 3 56.01 2.39 32.02
CA LYS A 3 54.90 2.52 31.08
C LYS A 3 54.52 1.14 30.54
N GLN A 4 53.23 0.80 30.56
CA GLN A 4 52.68 -0.31 29.78
C GLN A 4 51.65 0.27 28.81
N TRP A 5 51.98 0.17 27.55
CA TRP A 5 51.13 0.48 26.43
C TRP A 5 50.18 -0.71 26.18
N PHE A 6 48.88 -0.47 26.25
CA PHE A 6 47.90 -1.40 25.74
C PHE A 6 47.42 -0.93 24.37
N LEU A 7 47.80 -1.70 23.37
CA LEU A 7 47.22 -1.60 22.02
C LEU A 7 45.76 -2.01 22.08
N CYS A 8 44.85 -1.09 21.81
CA CYS A 8 43.49 -1.43 21.42
C CYS A 8 43.45 -1.75 19.94
N LEU A 9 43.31 -3.06 19.62
CA LEU A 9 42.92 -3.51 18.29
C LEU A 9 41.46 -3.07 18.08
N ALA A 10 41.26 -2.15 17.16
CA ALA A 10 39.93 -1.83 16.64
C ALA A 10 39.52 -2.93 15.64
N ALA A 11 38.64 -3.82 16.08
CA ALA A 11 37.96 -4.74 15.19
C ALA A 11 36.87 -3.95 14.47
N SER A 12 37.14 -3.57 13.23
CA SER A 12 36.13 -3.02 12.31
C SER A 12 35.19 -4.16 11.90
N LEU A 13 34.05 -4.24 12.55
CA LEU A 13 32.93 -5.03 12.06
C LEU A 13 32.34 -4.30 10.85
N ALA A 14 32.64 -4.82 9.66
CA ALA A 14 31.98 -4.43 8.45
C ALA A 14 30.51 -4.88 8.53
N LEU A 15 29.62 -3.93 8.75
CA LEU A 15 28.21 -4.06 8.47
C LEU A 15 28.04 -4.18 6.96
N THR A 16 27.96 -5.40 6.46
CA THR A 16 27.51 -5.66 5.11
C THR A 16 26.04 -5.30 5.03
N SER A 17 25.78 -4.11 4.52
CA SER A 17 24.47 -3.72 4.03
C SER A 17 24.00 -4.76 3.01
N TYR A 18 22.88 -5.37 3.27
CA TYR A 18 22.14 -6.22 2.33
C TYR A 18 21.48 -5.33 1.27
N ALA A 19 22.29 -4.61 0.53
CA ALA A 19 21.91 -4.07 -0.75
C ALA A 19 22.18 -5.20 -1.74
N ASP A 20 21.11 -5.84 -2.19
CA ASP A 20 21.15 -6.82 -3.25
C ASP A 20 21.72 -6.12 -4.49
N GLN A 21 23.01 -6.34 -4.74
CA GLN A 21 23.67 -5.84 -5.91
C GLN A 21 23.07 -6.59 -7.10
N VAL A 22 22.18 -5.91 -7.80
CA VAL A 22 21.89 -6.24 -9.18
C VAL A 22 23.18 -5.92 -9.95
N GLU A 23 24.09 -6.88 -10.00
CA GLU A 23 25.19 -6.85 -10.97
C GLU A 23 24.58 -6.84 -12.37
N THR A 24 24.55 -5.67 -12.97
CA THR A 24 24.36 -5.54 -14.41
C THR A 24 25.63 -6.03 -15.10
N LYS A 25 25.81 -7.34 -15.19
CA LYS A 25 26.68 -7.94 -16.17
C LYS A 25 25.95 -7.91 -17.51
N SER A 26 26.33 -6.97 -18.36
CA SER A 26 26.03 -7.01 -19.78
C SER A 26 26.75 -8.24 -20.41
N ASN A 27 26.12 -9.41 -20.29
CA ASN A 27 26.37 -10.54 -21.12
C ASN A 27 25.30 -10.55 -22.21
N GLU A 28 25.74 -10.21 -23.44
CA GLU A 28 25.03 -10.52 -24.69
C GLU A 28 24.91 -12.03 -24.83
N ASN A 29 24.04 -12.65 -24.07
CA ASN A 29 23.55 -14.00 -24.32
C ASN A 29 22.04 -13.93 -24.37
N ASN A 30 21.46 -14.48 -25.41
CA ASN A 30 20.06 -14.68 -25.75
C ASN A 30 19.26 -15.39 -24.65
N SER A 31 19.33 -14.89 -23.42
CA SER A 31 18.52 -15.38 -22.30
C SER A 31 17.19 -14.63 -22.31
N THR A 32 16.11 -15.34 -22.49
CA THR A 32 14.76 -14.82 -22.29
C THR A 32 14.72 -14.08 -20.95
N PRO A 33 14.29 -12.80 -20.91
CA PRO A 33 14.24 -12.04 -19.67
C PRO A 33 13.47 -12.80 -18.59
N PHE A 34 13.96 -12.77 -17.36
CA PHE A 34 13.25 -13.40 -16.24
C PHE A 34 11.83 -12.80 -16.12
N PRO A 35 10.79 -13.63 -15.92
CA PRO A 35 9.44 -13.11 -15.76
C PRO A 35 9.35 -12.21 -14.53
N GLN A 36 8.56 -11.16 -14.62
CA GLN A 36 8.28 -10.23 -13.50
C GLN A 36 7.68 -10.98 -12.31
N TYR A 37 6.73 -11.89 -12.58
CA TYR A 37 6.18 -12.83 -11.60
C TYR A 37 6.15 -14.24 -12.17
N LEU A 38 6.52 -15.20 -11.35
CA LEU A 38 6.45 -16.62 -11.67
C LEU A 38 6.00 -17.38 -10.42
N HIS A 39 4.88 -18.07 -10.51
CA HIS A 39 4.41 -19.01 -9.51
C HIS A 39 3.49 -20.04 -10.16
N GLU A 40 3.91 -21.29 -10.15
CA GLU A 40 3.20 -22.41 -10.79
C GLU A 40 2.83 -22.09 -12.25
N ASP A 41 1.55 -22.07 -12.58
CA ASP A 41 0.99 -21.77 -13.90
C ASP A 41 0.92 -20.28 -14.22
N ILE A 42 1.10 -19.41 -13.22
CA ILE A 42 1.08 -17.96 -13.41
C ILE A 42 2.46 -17.47 -13.82
N LYS A 43 2.56 -16.97 -15.05
CA LYS A 43 3.76 -16.33 -15.58
C LYS A 43 3.41 -14.94 -16.11
N ILE A 44 3.93 -13.91 -15.43
CA ILE A 44 3.86 -12.53 -15.92
C ILE A 44 5.20 -12.21 -16.57
N PRO A 45 5.22 -11.95 -17.89
CA PRO A 45 6.46 -11.64 -18.59
C PRO A 45 7.17 -10.41 -18.00
N ALA A 46 8.47 -10.35 -18.16
CA ALA A 46 9.20 -9.11 -17.88
C ALA A 46 8.73 -8.01 -18.84
N ALA A 47 8.64 -6.78 -18.33
CA ALA A 47 8.37 -5.63 -19.18
C ALA A 47 9.56 -5.39 -20.13
N SER A 48 9.27 -4.98 -21.36
CA SER A 48 10.26 -4.64 -22.39
C SER A 48 9.90 -3.30 -23.02
N ALA A 49 10.92 -2.51 -23.36
CA ALA A 49 10.73 -1.27 -24.11
C ALA A 49 10.12 -1.49 -25.51
N ASP A 50 10.29 -2.70 -26.05
CA ASP A 50 9.86 -3.09 -27.39
C ASP A 50 8.50 -3.84 -27.37
N GLU A 51 7.80 -3.83 -26.24
CA GLU A 51 6.48 -4.44 -26.16
C GLU A 51 5.52 -3.84 -27.19
N PRO A 52 4.83 -4.69 -27.98
CA PRO A 52 3.87 -4.19 -28.95
C PRO A 52 2.69 -3.53 -28.24
N LEU A 53 2.45 -2.27 -28.54
CA LEU A 53 1.31 -1.53 -28.04
C LEU A 53 0.02 -2.14 -28.57
N LEU A 54 -0.97 -2.31 -27.69
CA LEU A 54 -2.32 -2.70 -28.12
C LEU A 54 -2.92 -1.58 -28.95
N LYS A 55 -3.59 -1.95 -30.06
CA LYS A 55 -4.32 -0.97 -30.89
C LYS A 55 -5.50 -0.36 -30.16
N THR A 56 -6.07 -1.09 -29.20
CA THR A 56 -7.20 -0.63 -28.38
C THR A 56 -6.98 -1.03 -26.93
N PHE A 57 -7.44 -0.19 -26.01
CA PHE A 57 -7.42 -0.53 -24.59
C PHE A 57 -8.32 -1.74 -24.29
N SER A 58 -7.86 -2.65 -23.44
CA SER A 58 -8.62 -3.81 -22.97
C SER A 58 -8.65 -3.86 -21.46
N LEU A 59 -9.80 -3.48 -20.88
CA LEU A 59 -10.01 -3.55 -19.44
C LEU A 59 -9.86 -4.99 -18.91
N LYS A 60 -10.34 -5.99 -19.70
CA LYS A 60 -10.18 -7.39 -19.32
C LYS A 60 -8.71 -7.80 -19.20
N LYS A 61 -7.89 -7.49 -20.20
CA LYS A 61 -6.45 -7.82 -20.15
C LYS A 61 -5.75 -7.12 -18.99
N ALA A 62 -6.08 -5.86 -18.72
CA ALA A 62 -5.55 -5.12 -17.58
C ALA A 62 -5.98 -5.77 -16.25
N GLY A 63 -7.24 -6.17 -16.14
CA GLY A 63 -7.77 -6.89 -14.98
C GLY A 63 -7.10 -8.25 -14.76
N ASP A 64 -6.95 -9.05 -15.80
CA ASP A 64 -6.27 -10.34 -15.77
C ASP A 64 -4.79 -10.19 -15.32
N TYR A 65 -4.08 -9.18 -15.85
CA TYR A 65 -2.71 -8.88 -15.46
C TYR A 65 -2.59 -8.53 -13.98
N LEU A 66 -3.44 -7.64 -13.48
CA LEU A 66 -3.48 -7.25 -12.07
C LEU A 66 -3.80 -8.44 -11.16
N GLU A 67 -4.78 -9.25 -11.53
CA GLU A 67 -5.21 -10.40 -10.73
C GLU A 67 -4.14 -11.49 -10.69
N ASN A 68 -3.56 -11.85 -11.83
CA ASN A 68 -2.49 -12.84 -11.89
C ASN A 68 -1.26 -12.39 -11.11
N GLY A 69 -0.85 -11.13 -11.22
CA GLY A 69 0.26 -10.56 -10.44
C GLY A 69 0.00 -10.61 -8.94
N ALA A 70 -1.20 -10.24 -8.51
CA ALA A 70 -1.58 -10.26 -7.11
C ALA A 70 -1.68 -11.69 -6.55
N ILE A 71 -2.21 -12.67 -7.31
CA ILE A 71 -2.26 -14.09 -6.92
C ILE A 71 -0.84 -14.67 -6.81
N ALA A 72 0.01 -14.45 -7.81
CA ALA A 72 1.39 -14.93 -7.78
C ALA A 72 2.17 -14.37 -6.58
N TRP A 73 1.98 -13.08 -6.28
CA TRP A 73 2.55 -12.45 -5.08
C TRP A 73 2.03 -13.08 -3.79
N THR A 74 0.71 -13.24 -3.69
CA THR A 74 0.04 -13.85 -2.53
C THR A 74 0.63 -15.23 -2.21
N ARG A 75 0.73 -16.10 -3.22
CA ARG A 75 1.23 -17.46 -3.07
C ARG A 75 2.71 -17.52 -2.76
N LYS A 76 3.52 -16.67 -3.39
CA LYS A 76 4.98 -16.68 -3.26
C LYS A 76 5.48 -15.93 -2.03
N ARG A 77 4.92 -14.77 -1.73
CA ARG A 77 5.44 -13.85 -0.69
C ARG A 77 4.63 -13.89 0.60
N LYS A 78 3.34 -14.23 0.53
CA LYS A 78 2.43 -14.29 1.68
C LYS A 78 2.45 -13.01 2.53
N CYS A 79 2.58 -11.85 1.88
CA CYS A 79 2.55 -10.55 2.55
C CYS A 79 1.75 -9.55 1.74
N VAL A 80 1.23 -8.53 2.43
CA VAL A 80 0.54 -7.42 1.79
C VAL A 80 1.58 -6.40 1.33
N SER A 81 1.53 -6.05 0.06
CA SER A 81 2.39 -5.02 -0.52
C SER A 81 1.57 -3.88 -1.10
N CYS A 82 2.07 -2.65 -0.95
CA CYS A 82 1.40 -1.45 -1.46
C CYS A 82 1.21 -1.49 -2.98
N HIS A 83 2.21 -1.98 -3.72
CA HIS A 83 2.28 -1.93 -5.19
C HIS A 83 1.68 -3.15 -5.91
N THR A 84 1.29 -4.21 -5.19
CA THR A 84 0.71 -5.40 -5.81
C THR A 84 -0.65 -5.71 -5.19
N THR A 85 -0.69 -6.45 -4.08
CA THR A 85 -1.94 -6.88 -3.44
C THR A 85 -2.74 -5.73 -2.85
N GLY A 86 -2.06 -4.71 -2.31
CA GLY A 86 -2.70 -3.50 -1.76
C GLY A 86 -3.43 -2.70 -2.84
N THR A 87 -2.73 -2.37 -3.94
CA THR A 87 -3.34 -1.68 -5.08
C THR A 87 -4.46 -2.52 -5.72
N TYR A 88 -4.24 -3.83 -5.89
CA TYR A 88 -5.26 -4.74 -6.39
C TYR A 88 -6.55 -4.66 -5.57
N MET A 89 -6.45 -4.78 -4.24
CA MET A 89 -7.62 -4.78 -3.35
C MET A 89 -8.33 -3.42 -3.29
N GLN A 90 -7.65 -2.32 -3.60
CA GLN A 90 -8.28 -1.00 -3.68
C GLN A 90 -9.00 -0.75 -5.03
N VAL A 91 -8.57 -1.41 -6.11
CA VAL A 91 -9.06 -1.10 -7.46
C VAL A 91 -9.95 -2.21 -8.01
N ARG A 92 -9.55 -3.47 -7.87
CA ARG A 92 -10.23 -4.59 -8.52
C ARG A 92 -11.69 -4.80 -8.07
N PRO A 93 -12.04 -4.63 -6.77
CA PRO A 93 -13.43 -4.70 -6.35
C PRO A 93 -14.34 -3.67 -7.03
N LEU A 94 -13.84 -2.47 -7.32
CA LEU A 94 -14.58 -1.40 -8.05
C LEU A 94 -15.00 -1.82 -9.46
N LEU A 95 -14.28 -2.75 -10.08
CA LEU A 95 -14.50 -3.20 -11.45
C LEU A 95 -15.40 -4.43 -11.53
N SER A 96 -16.02 -4.84 -10.43
CA SER A 96 -16.77 -6.10 -10.33
C SER A 96 -18.01 -6.14 -11.22
N GLU A 97 -18.63 -5.01 -11.49
CA GLU A 97 -19.77 -4.93 -12.43
C GLU A 97 -19.36 -5.27 -13.87
N VAL A 98 -18.11 -4.98 -14.26
CA VAL A 98 -17.62 -5.19 -15.63
C VAL A 98 -16.80 -6.46 -15.77
N LEU A 99 -15.99 -6.80 -14.75
CA LEU A 99 -15.04 -7.92 -14.80
C LEU A 99 -15.48 -9.14 -14.00
N GLY A 100 -16.64 -9.08 -13.35
CA GLY A 100 -17.05 -10.09 -12.37
C GLY A 100 -16.33 -9.94 -11.03
N LYS A 101 -16.70 -10.73 -10.03
CA LYS A 101 -16.10 -10.66 -8.69
C LYS A 101 -14.63 -11.05 -8.72
N PRO A 102 -13.77 -10.34 -7.95
CA PRO A 102 -12.36 -10.70 -7.82
C PRO A 102 -12.16 -12.01 -7.06
N SER A 103 -10.97 -12.62 -7.20
CA SER A 103 -10.58 -13.79 -6.43
C SER A 103 -10.66 -13.55 -4.93
N THR A 104 -11.23 -14.51 -4.19
CA THR A 104 -11.26 -14.47 -2.71
C THR A 104 -9.91 -14.80 -2.08
N GLU A 105 -8.98 -15.37 -2.82
CA GLU A 105 -7.67 -15.79 -2.33
C GLU A 105 -6.88 -14.60 -1.74
N ILE A 106 -6.89 -13.47 -2.45
CA ILE A 106 -6.18 -12.28 -2.01
C ILE A 106 -6.86 -11.65 -0.77
N ARG A 107 -8.19 -11.63 -0.74
CA ARG A 107 -8.92 -11.20 0.46
C ARG A 107 -8.61 -12.10 1.67
N ASN A 108 -8.50 -13.40 1.47
CA ASN A 108 -8.18 -14.33 2.55
C ASN A 108 -6.77 -14.07 3.10
N LEU A 109 -5.79 -13.77 2.24
CA LEU A 109 -4.47 -13.30 2.69
C LEU A 109 -4.59 -12.06 3.58
N PHE A 110 -5.43 -11.09 3.21
CA PHE A 110 -5.61 -9.87 4.00
C PHE A 110 -6.17 -10.16 5.40
N VAL A 111 -7.10 -11.11 5.50
CA VAL A 111 -7.65 -11.56 6.80
C VAL A 111 -6.58 -12.29 7.62
N GLU A 112 -5.85 -13.21 7.00
CA GLU A 112 -4.74 -13.94 7.64
C GLU A 112 -3.65 -12.97 8.17
N GLN A 113 -3.26 -12.00 7.36
CA GLN A 113 -2.27 -11.00 7.78
C GLN A 113 -2.83 -10.07 8.89
N LEU A 114 -4.11 -9.74 8.86
CA LEU A 114 -4.74 -9.00 9.96
C LEU A 114 -4.65 -9.78 11.28
N GLU A 115 -4.96 -11.07 11.28
CA GLU A 115 -4.87 -11.94 12.46
C GLU A 115 -3.43 -11.99 13.00
N ARG A 116 -2.46 -12.09 12.09
CA ARG A 116 -1.03 -12.01 12.44
C ARG A 116 -0.70 -10.67 13.14
N PHE A 117 -1.11 -9.53 12.59
CA PHE A 117 -0.86 -8.22 13.19
C PHE A 117 -1.57 -8.01 14.52
N GLN A 118 -2.74 -8.60 14.71
CA GLN A 118 -3.46 -8.57 15.99
C GLN A 118 -2.76 -9.38 17.10
N SER A 119 -2.01 -10.41 16.73
CA SER A 119 -1.23 -11.25 17.68
C SER A 119 0.20 -10.74 17.88
N MET A 120 0.64 -9.77 17.10
CA MET A 120 1.99 -9.21 17.15
C MET A 120 2.16 -8.26 18.35
N ASP A 121 3.37 -8.18 18.89
CA ASP A 121 3.71 -7.18 19.91
C ASP A 121 3.49 -5.75 19.39
N ALA A 122 3.06 -4.86 20.28
CA ALA A 122 2.71 -3.50 19.91
C ALA A 122 3.90 -2.69 19.36
N ASN A 123 5.12 -2.95 19.84
CA ASN A 123 6.32 -2.28 19.32
C ASN A 123 6.68 -2.84 17.94
N GLU A 124 6.69 -4.18 17.81
CA GLU A 124 6.94 -4.84 16.52
C GLU A 124 5.95 -4.39 15.44
N SER A 125 4.68 -4.20 15.79
CA SER A 125 3.64 -3.72 14.87
C SER A 125 3.91 -2.32 14.29
N ARG A 126 4.77 -1.53 14.95
CA ARG A 126 5.16 -0.17 14.55
C ARG A 126 6.47 -0.12 13.78
N GLU A 127 7.15 -1.26 13.62
CA GLU A 127 8.45 -1.30 12.96
C GLU A 127 8.36 -1.43 11.43
N GLY A 128 9.26 -0.76 10.74
CA GLY A 128 9.47 -0.87 9.30
C GLY A 128 8.18 -0.67 8.48
N ALA A 129 7.87 -1.61 7.60
CA ALA A 129 6.70 -1.56 6.73
C ALA A 129 5.40 -2.09 7.37
N ASN A 130 5.41 -2.49 8.63
CA ASN A 130 4.24 -3.09 9.28
C ASN A 130 3.05 -2.13 9.37
N PRO A 131 3.20 -0.85 9.76
CA PRO A 131 2.08 0.09 9.77
C PRO A 131 1.47 0.29 8.40
N ALA A 132 2.29 0.41 7.36
CA ALA A 132 1.84 0.51 5.97
C ALA A 132 1.01 -0.71 5.55
N GLN A 133 1.46 -1.93 5.87
CA GLN A 133 0.69 -3.14 5.57
C GLN A 133 -0.71 -3.10 6.22
N VAL A 134 -0.81 -2.68 7.49
CA VAL A 134 -2.10 -2.56 8.18
C VAL A 134 -3.01 -1.53 7.51
N VAL A 135 -2.47 -0.40 7.06
CA VAL A 135 -3.23 0.61 6.30
C VAL A 135 -3.79 0.02 5.00
N TYR A 136 -2.99 -0.73 4.24
CA TYR A 136 -3.45 -1.38 3.01
C TYR A 136 -4.43 -2.52 3.26
N ILE A 137 -4.28 -3.27 4.35
CA ILE A 137 -5.25 -4.28 4.78
C ILE A 137 -6.60 -3.62 5.06
N ALA A 138 -6.63 -2.55 5.85
CA ALA A 138 -7.85 -1.83 6.17
C ALA A 138 -8.55 -1.28 4.91
N ALA A 139 -7.79 -0.67 4.01
CA ALA A 139 -8.33 -0.12 2.76
C ALA A 139 -8.87 -1.20 1.83
N GLY A 140 -8.14 -2.29 1.64
CA GLY A 140 -8.55 -3.38 0.76
C GLY A 140 -9.79 -4.11 1.28
N LEU A 141 -9.87 -4.38 2.58
CA LEU A 141 -11.05 -5.00 3.19
C LEU A 141 -12.27 -4.05 3.17
N ALA A 142 -12.05 -2.74 3.33
CA ALA A 142 -13.12 -1.75 3.23
C ALA A 142 -13.70 -1.67 1.81
N GLU A 143 -12.85 -1.69 0.77
CA GLU A 143 -13.31 -1.73 -0.63
C GLU A 143 -14.04 -3.04 -0.94
N TRP A 144 -13.54 -4.17 -0.44
CA TRP A 144 -14.24 -5.45 -0.59
C TRP A 144 -15.64 -5.39 0.01
N ASP A 145 -15.74 -4.90 1.25
CA ASP A 145 -17.03 -4.83 1.93
C ASP A 145 -18.00 -3.89 1.20
N ARG A 146 -17.53 -2.77 0.70
CA ARG A 146 -18.35 -1.83 -0.05
C ARG A 146 -18.84 -2.40 -1.38
N GLN A 147 -17.95 -3.00 -2.17
CA GLN A 147 -18.24 -3.35 -3.57
C GLN A 147 -18.79 -4.78 -3.73
N ILE A 148 -18.42 -5.69 -2.85
CA ILE A 148 -18.74 -7.12 -3.00
C ILE A 148 -19.84 -7.56 -2.06
N THR A 149 -19.78 -7.16 -0.77
CA THR A 149 -20.74 -7.63 0.25
C THR A 149 -21.83 -6.61 0.59
N GLY A 150 -21.57 -5.33 0.40
CA GLY A 150 -22.45 -4.22 0.79
C GLY A 150 -22.56 -4.04 2.31
N LYS A 151 -21.78 -4.74 3.12
CA LYS A 151 -21.89 -4.75 4.58
C LYS A 151 -20.51 -4.72 5.24
N LEU A 152 -20.40 -3.97 6.35
CA LEU A 152 -19.21 -3.97 7.19
C LEU A 152 -19.00 -5.34 7.83
N SER A 153 -17.90 -6.00 7.49
CA SER A 153 -17.51 -7.28 8.09
C SER A 153 -16.68 -7.09 9.36
N PRO A 154 -16.66 -8.10 10.27
CA PRO A 154 -15.81 -8.06 11.45
C PRO A 154 -14.32 -7.83 11.14
N PRO A 155 -13.69 -8.51 10.15
CA PRO A 155 -12.30 -8.25 9.79
C PRO A 155 -12.05 -6.80 9.36
N THR A 156 -12.93 -6.21 8.56
CA THR A 156 -12.80 -4.80 8.14
C THR A 156 -12.85 -3.86 9.35
N LYS A 157 -13.81 -4.06 10.26
CA LYS A 157 -13.89 -3.26 11.49
C LYS A 157 -12.62 -3.39 12.33
N GLN A 158 -12.10 -4.60 12.49
CA GLN A 158 -10.89 -4.87 13.26
C GLN A 158 -9.66 -4.21 12.61
N ALA A 159 -9.53 -4.30 11.28
CA ALA A 159 -8.44 -3.69 10.55
C ALA A 159 -8.43 -2.14 10.68
N LEU A 160 -9.59 -1.50 10.55
CA LEU A 160 -9.72 -0.06 10.74
C LEU A 160 -9.37 0.39 12.16
N ASN A 161 -9.81 -0.37 13.16
CA ASN A 161 -9.49 -0.08 14.55
C ASN A 161 -7.98 -0.26 14.81
N LEU A 162 -7.36 -1.33 14.32
CA LEU A 162 -5.94 -1.57 14.45
C LEU A 162 -5.14 -0.47 13.74
N MET A 163 -5.51 -0.12 12.52
CA MET A 163 -4.90 0.95 11.75
C MET A 163 -4.82 2.25 12.55
N LEU A 164 -5.95 2.70 13.13
CA LEU A 164 -5.96 3.96 13.89
C LEU A 164 -5.26 3.86 15.25
N ARG A 165 -5.16 2.68 15.87
CA ARG A 165 -4.35 2.47 17.07
C ARG A 165 -2.84 2.50 16.81
N LEU A 166 -2.41 2.18 15.58
CA LEU A 166 -1.02 2.29 15.15
C LEU A 166 -0.66 3.70 14.65
N GLN A 167 -1.65 4.59 14.50
CA GLN A 167 -1.44 5.96 14.04
C GLN A 167 -0.55 6.74 15.02
N GLU A 168 0.35 7.53 14.49
CA GLU A 168 1.17 8.47 15.24
C GLU A 168 0.43 9.76 15.58
N ASP A 169 0.97 10.54 16.50
CA ASP A 169 0.37 11.79 16.98
C ASP A 169 0.23 12.84 15.88
N ASN A 170 1.11 12.82 14.87
CA ASN A 170 1.05 13.69 13.70
C ASN A 170 -0.06 13.31 12.70
N GLY A 171 -0.73 12.17 12.89
CA GLY A 171 -1.80 11.69 12.03
C GLY A 171 -1.35 10.75 10.90
N THR A 172 -0.07 10.31 10.90
CA THR A 172 0.52 9.38 9.93
C THR A 172 0.80 8.01 10.54
N TRP A 173 1.56 7.16 9.83
CA TRP A 173 1.95 5.82 10.26
C TRP A 173 3.46 5.59 10.26
N GLY A 174 4.26 6.67 10.25
CA GLY A 174 5.71 6.62 10.45
C GLY A 174 6.48 5.86 9.38
N SER A 175 5.95 5.83 8.18
CA SER A 175 6.61 5.12 7.11
C SER A 175 7.88 5.83 6.68
N GLU A 176 8.95 5.08 6.65
CA GLU A 176 10.20 5.54 6.07
C GLU A 176 10.10 5.72 4.55
N THR A 177 11.14 6.28 4.03
CA THR A 177 11.41 6.64 2.65
C THR A 177 10.77 5.77 1.57
N THR A 178 10.27 6.43 0.58
CA THR A 178 9.83 6.02 -0.75
C THR A 178 10.51 4.78 -1.31
N TRP A 179 9.71 3.71 -1.50
CA TRP A 179 10.16 2.52 -2.19
C TRP A 179 9.60 2.49 -3.62
N PRO A 180 10.46 2.44 -4.66
CA PRO A 180 10.00 2.23 -6.02
C PRO A 180 9.23 0.89 -6.17
N PRO A 181 8.29 0.77 -7.12
CA PRO A 181 7.86 1.75 -8.13
C PRO A 181 6.79 2.74 -7.65
N LEU A 182 6.16 2.47 -6.53
CA LEU A 182 5.18 3.35 -5.90
C LEU A 182 5.77 3.88 -4.61
N GLU A 183 5.66 5.15 -4.40
CA GLU A 183 6.09 5.76 -3.17
C GLU A 183 5.13 5.39 -2.03
N SER A 184 5.55 4.45 -1.18
CA SER A 184 4.98 4.34 0.16
C SER A 184 5.62 5.42 1.01
N SER A 185 4.96 6.53 1.12
CA SER A 185 5.32 7.63 2.00
C SER A 185 4.23 7.82 3.03
N GLU A 186 4.54 8.44 4.15
CA GLU A 186 3.54 8.83 5.14
C GLU A 186 2.34 9.53 4.50
N PHE A 187 2.60 10.37 3.50
CA PHE A 187 1.54 11.08 2.78
C PHE A 187 0.65 10.15 1.98
N GLN A 188 1.22 9.16 1.29
CA GLN A 188 0.43 8.17 0.55
C GLN A 188 -0.38 7.30 1.50
N GLU A 189 0.22 6.80 2.57
CA GLU A 189 -0.46 5.98 3.56
C GLU A 189 -1.63 6.73 4.21
N ALA A 190 -1.44 8.00 4.55
CA ALA A 190 -2.52 8.85 5.04
C ALA A 190 -3.66 8.99 4.02
N THR A 191 -3.37 9.09 2.70
CA THR A 191 -4.42 9.12 1.68
C THR A 191 -5.16 7.78 1.57
N VAL A 192 -4.45 6.66 1.68
CA VAL A 192 -5.04 5.31 1.68
C VAL A 192 -5.90 5.09 2.92
N ALA A 193 -5.42 5.51 4.09
CA ALA A 193 -6.19 5.46 5.34
C ALA A 193 -7.47 6.31 5.29
N ALA A 194 -7.40 7.50 4.68
CA ALA A 194 -8.59 8.34 4.49
C ALA A 194 -9.63 7.66 3.59
N MET A 195 -9.18 6.95 2.55
CA MET A 195 -10.06 6.11 1.74
C MET A 195 -10.64 4.95 2.55
N ALA A 196 -9.84 4.26 3.34
CA ALA A 196 -10.28 3.14 4.16
C ALA A 196 -11.43 3.52 5.10
N VAL A 197 -11.25 4.56 5.91
CA VAL A 197 -12.25 5.00 6.91
C VAL A 197 -13.55 5.50 6.29
N THR A 198 -13.51 6.01 5.07
CA THR A 198 -14.70 6.55 4.37
C THR A 198 -15.36 5.56 3.44
N THR A 199 -14.66 4.47 3.08
CA THR A 199 -15.20 3.45 2.19
C THR A 199 -15.96 2.37 2.95
N ALA A 200 -15.52 2.00 4.15
CA ALA A 200 -16.14 0.95 4.96
C ALA A 200 -17.61 1.26 5.28
N PRO A 201 -18.55 0.36 4.91
CA PRO A 201 -19.97 0.65 5.02
C PRO A 201 -20.41 0.99 6.44
N GLY A 202 -20.87 2.21 6.69
CA GLY A 202 -21.42 2.68 7.97
C GLY A 202 -20.43 2.75 9.13
N TRP A 203 -19.13 2.45 8.90
CA TRP A 203 -18.15 2.43 10.00
C TRP A 203 -17.92 3.82 10.59
N LEU A 204 -17.64 4.81 9.75
CA LEU A 204 -17.33 6.18 10.19
C LEU A 204 -18.55 6.85 10.83
N GLU A 205 -19.73 6.67 10.25
CA GLU A 205 -20.98 7.24 10.71
C GLU A 205 -21.40 6.70 12.09
N ASN A 206 -21.06 5.43 12.36
CA ASN A 206 -21.40 4.76 13.61
C ASN A 206 -20.23 4.68 14.61
N LEU A 207 -19.13 5.39 14.35
CA LEU A 207 -17.95 5.37 15.20
C LEU A 207 -18.21 6.10 16.51
N LYS A 208 -18.23 5.35 17.63
CA LYS A 208 -18.49 5.87 18.99
C LYS A 208 -17.23 5.99 19.84
N ASP A 209 -16.19 5.22 19.50
CA ASP A 209 -14.92 5.23 20.21
C ASP A 209 -14.23 6.58 20.00
N GLU A 210 -13.98 7.31 21.09
CA GLU A 210 -13.47 8.68 21.03
C GLU A 210 -12.02 8.72 20.57
N ASP A 211 -11.20 7.77 20.96
CA ASP A 211 -9.78 7.72 20.54
C ASP A 211 -9.67 7.49 19.04
N LEU A 212 -10.51 6.61 18.49
CA LEU A 212 -10.55 6.38 17.03
C LEU A 212 -11.12 7.60 16.30
N ARG A 213 -12.08 8.32 16.86
CA ARG A 213 -12.59 9.59 16.30
C ARG A 213 -11.51 10.66 16.25
N GLN A 214 -10.73 10.79 17.31
CA GLN A 214 -9.57 11.67 17.35
C GLN A 214 -8.52 11.26 16.30
N GLY A 215 -8.29 9.96 16.13
CA GLY A 215 -7.43 9.44 15.06
C GLY A 215 -7.88 9.88 13.66
N VAL A 216 -9.17 9.77 13.36
CA VAL A 216 -9.74 10.29 12.09
C VAL A 216 -9.58 11.80 11.96
N THR A 217 -9.69 12.53 13.06
CA THR A 217 -9.50 13.99 13.09
C THR A 217 -8.05 14.36 12.80
N ARG A 218 -7.08 13.69 13.43
CA ARG A 218 -5.65 13.88 13.15
C ARG A 218 -5.31 13.59 11.70
N LEU A 219 -5.78 12.46 11.16
CA LEU A 219 -5.63 12.10 9.75
C LEU A 219 -6.13 13.20 8.80
N ARG A 220 -7.32 13.71 9.07
CA ARG A 220 -7.92 14.80 8.27
C ARG A 220 -7.12 16.10 8.38
N GLY A 221 -6.65 16.44 9.56
CA GLY A 221 -5.76 17.58 9.83
C GLY A 221 -4.48 17.47 9.01
N TYR A 222 -3.77 16.36 9.14
CA TYR A 222 -2.54 16.09 8.39
C TYR A 222 -2.71 16.29 6.88
N LEU A 223 -3.71 15.67 6.26
CA LEU A 223 -3.94 15.75 4.81
C LEU A 223 -4.38 17.16 4.33
N ARG A 224 -5.01 17.95 5.21
CA ARG A 224 -5.38 19.35 4.90
C ARG A 224 -4.18 20.27 4.92
N GLU A 225 -3.30 20.11 5.89
CA GLU A 225 -2.21 21.02 6.20
C GLU A 225 -0.94 20.68 5.44
N THR A 226 -0.70 19.38 5.20
CA THR A 226 0.51 18.93 4.53
C THR A 226 0.45 19.20 3.02
N THR A 227 1.52 19.76 2.51
CA THR A 227 1.72 19.91 1.07
C THR A 227 2.13 18.58 0.47
N PRO A 228 1.41 18.06 -0.56
CA PRO A 228 1.83 16.84 -1.24
C PRO A 228 3.26 16.98 -1.78
N PRO A 229 4.13 15.98 -1.55
CA PRO A 229 5.55 16.09 -1.89
C PRO A 229 5.81 16.19 -3.40
N HIS A 230 4.93 15.65 -4.22
CA HIS A 230 5.08 15.58 -5.67
C HIS A 230 3.71 15.49 -6.38
N ASN A 231 3.73 15.40 -7.73
CA ASN A 231 2.49 15.33 -8.52
C ASN A 231 1.66 14.08 -8.25
N TYR A 232 2.30 12.92 -8.05
CA TYR A 232 1.60 11.70 -7.66
C TYR A 232 0.87 11.89 -6.31
N GLY A 233 1.52 12.46 -5.30
CA GLY A 233 0.89 12.81 -4.03
C GLY A 233 -0.34 13.70 -4.18
N ARG A 234 -0.33 14.65 -5.16
CA ARG A 234 -1.52 15.45 -5.48
C ARG A 234 -2.66 14.61 -6.06
N VAL A 235 -2.34 13.65 -6.92
CA VAL A 235 -3.35 12.75 -7.53
C VAL A 235 -4.01 11.87 -6.47
N VAL A 236 -3.22 11.23 -5.59
CA VAL A 236 -3.79 10.38 -4.54
C VAL A 236 -4.57 11.18 -3.50
N LEU A 237 -4.15 12.42 -3.19
CA LEU A 237 -4.93 13.34 -2.36
C LEU A 237 -6.28 13.69 -3.02
N LEU A 238 -6.29 13.93 -4.32
CA LEU A 238 -7.53 14.17 -5.06
C LEU A 238 -8.44 12.94 -4.99
N TRP A 239 -7.88 11.74 -5.15
CA TRP A 239 -8.63 10.49 -5.02
C TRP A 239 -9.22 10.33 -3.61
N ALA A 240 -8.43 10.51 -2.56
CA ALA A 240 -8.92 10.50 -1.18
C ALA A 240 -10.04 11.54 -0.96
N ALA A 241 -9.91 12.73 -1.55
CA ALA A 241 -10.92 13.79 -1.46
C ALA A 241 -12.21 13.51 -2.26
N THR A 242 -12.26 12.48 -3.09
CA THR A 242 -13.52 11.98 -3.68
C THR A 242 -14.33 11.15 -2.68
N ARG A 243 -13.66 10.55 -1.72
CA ARG A 243 -14.26 9.66 -0.70
C ARG A 243 -14.49 10.35 0.63
N MET A 244 -13.60 11.27 1.02
CA MET A 244 -13.71 12.07 2.25
C MET A 244 -14.19 13.49 1.90
N PRO A 245 -15.49 13.81 2.10
CA PRO A 245 -16.01 15.14 1.84
C PRO A 245 -15.23 16.20 2.63
N ASP A 246 -15.05 17.36 2.04
CA ASP A 246 -14.39 18.53 2.65
C ASP A 246 -12.93 18.31 3.10
N LEU A 247 -12.28 17.23 2.64
CA LEU A 247 -10.86 17.00 2.90
C LEU A 247 -10.00 18.15 2.38
N ILE A 248 -10.28 18.62 1.17
CA ILE A 248 -9.62 19.80 0.58
C ILE A 248 -10.65 20.73 -0.09
N PRO A 249 -10.40 22.06 -0.13
CA PRO A 249 -11.31 23.02 -0.73
C PRO A 249 -11.48 22.81 -2.25
N LYS A 250 -12.62 23.21 -2.77
CA LYS A 250 -12.95 23.09 -4.22
C LYS A 250 -11.90 23.74 -5.13
N SER A 251 -11.30 24.86 -4.70
CA SER A 251 -10.22 25.53 -5.43
C SER A 251 -8.98 24.64 -5.58
N ARG A 252 -8.57 23.94 -4.51
CA ARG A 252 -7.44 23.00 -4.54
C ARG A 252 -7.73 21.80 -5.45
N LYS A 253 -8.96 21.25 -5.42
CA LYS A 253 -9.39 20.18 -6.34
C LYS A 253 -9.27 20.62 -7.80
N LYS A 254 -9.81 21.82 -8.15
CA LYS A 254 -9.71 22.38 -9.51
C LYS A 254 -8.26 22.55 -9.97
N LYS A 255 -7.37 23.03 -9.10
CA LYS A 255 -5.94 23.21 -9.41
C LYS A 255 -5.26 21.87 -9.74
N ILE A 256 -5.54 20.81 -8.96
CA ILE A 256 -4.99 19.47 -9.21
C ILE A 256 -5.51 18.91 -10.54
N VAL A 257 -6.83 18.99 -10.79
CA VAL A 257 -7.42 18.55 -12.08
C VAL A 257 -6.81 19.27 -13.26
N SER A 258 -6.60 20.60 -13.16
CA SER A 258 -5.96 21.38 -14.23
C SER A 258 -4.51 20.97 -14.48
N MET A 259 -3.80 20.53 -13.43
CA MET A 259 -2.44 20.00 -13.56
C MET A 259 -2.40 18.66 -14.30
N ILE A 260 -3.35 17.76 -14.03
CA ILE A 260 -3.42 16.42 -14.65
C ILE A 260 -3.75 16.52 -16.15
N LYS A 261 -4.47 17.57 -16.57
CA LYS A 261 -4.88 17.79 -17.97
C LYS A 261 -3.80 18.42 -18.85
N LYS A 262 -2.67 18.80 -18.29
CA LYS A 262 -1.50 19.32 -19.00
C LYS A 262 -0.52 18.23 -19.37
#